data_4839448ec9dbc6b524788ca5e05a2bfb
#
_entry.id   4839448ec9dbc6b524788ca5e05a2bfb
#
_cell.length_a   1.000
_cell.length_b   1.000
_cell.length_c   1.000
_cell.angle_alpha   90.00
_cell.angle_beta   90.00
_cell.angle_gamma   90.00
#
_symmetry.space_group_name_H-M   'P 1'
#
loop_
_entity.id
_entity.type
_entity.pdbx_description
1 polymer ?
#
loop_
_entity_poly.entity_id
_entity_poly.type
_entity_poly.pdbx_seq_one_letter_code
_entity_poly.pdbx_strand_id
1 'polypeptide(L)'
;MTKREIELEAKRALNAALELFQRKWLLRLVWELHQGAPMTFRALQQACDDLSPTVVNARIGDLREAGLVELHPGRGYALTALGVQLVEAFMPLMRWGVRWQRALHP
;
A
#
# COMPACT_ATOMS: atom_id res chain seq x y z
N MET A 1 -12.94 1.40 27.87
CA MET A 1 -13.26 0.52 26.73
C MET A 1 -13.13 -0.94 27.16
N THR A 2 -14.16 -1.74 26.91
CA THR A 2 -14.15 -3.15 27.25
C THR A 2 -13.34 -3.95 26.22
N LYS A 3 -12.94 -5.16 26.60
CA LYS A 3 -12.26 -6.11 25.70
C LYS A 3 -13.09 -6.37 24.43
N ARG A 4 -14.42 -6.52 24.59
CA ARG A 4 -15.33 -6.76 23.48
C ARG A 4 -15.37 -5.58 22.50
N GLU A 5 -15.38 -4.35 23.03
CA GLU A 5 -15.37 -3.14 22.23
C GLU A 5 -14.06 -3.01 21.42
N ILE A 6 -12.94 -3.34 22.04
CA ILE A 6 -11.62 -3.34 21.38
C ILE A 6 -11.60 -4.36 20.25
N GLU A 7 -12.14 -5.56 20.48
CA GLU A 7 -12.20 -6.60 19.46
C GLU A 7 -13.08 -6.20 18.28
N LEU A 8 -14.22 -5.57 18.54
CA LEU A 8 -15.12 -5.08 17.49
C LEU A 8 -14.46 -3.99 16.66
N GLU A 9 -13.78 -3.07 17.32
CA GLU A 9 -13.03 -2.01 16.63
C GLU A 9 -11.97 -2.60 15.71
N ALA A 10 -11.19 -3.57 16.22
CA ALA A 10 -10.14 -4.23 15.44
C ALA A 10 -10.71 -4.96 14.23
N LYS A 11 -11.82 -5.66 14.38
CA LYS A 11 -12.47 -6.36 13.26
C LYS A 11 -12.99 -5.41 12.19
N ARG A 12 -13.58 -4.29 12.60
CA ARG A 12 -14.05 -3.26 11.66
C ARG A 12 -12.88 -2.63 10.92
N ALA A 13 -11.79 -2.33 11.63
CA ALA A 13 -10.58 -1.77 11.04
C ALA A 13 -9.96 -2.73 10.03
N LEU A 14 -9.88 -4.01 10.37
CA LEU A 14 -9.38 -5.03 9.46
C LEU A 14 -10.21 -5.10 8.18
N ASN A 15 -11.54 -5.11 8.30
CA ASN A 15 -12.43 -5.14 7.14
C ASN A 15 -12.23 -3.91 6.25
N ALA A 16 -12.09 -2.72 6.83
CA ALA A 16 -11.83 -1.50 6.08
C ALA A 16 -10.50 -1.56 5.35
N ALA A 17 -9.46 -2.05 6.03
CA ALA A 17 -8.13 -2.21 5.43
C ALA A 17 -8.18 -3.21 4.27
N LEU A 18 -8.85 -4.35 4.45
CA LEU A 18 -8.97 -5.36 3.40
C LEU A 18 -9.72 -4.82 2.18
N GLU A 19 -10.76 -4.02 2.36
CA GLU A 19 -11.45 -3.37 1.25
C GLU A 19 -10.50 -2.47 0.45
N LEU A 20 -9.68 -1.69 1.13
CA LEU A 20 -8.70 -0.83 0.48
C LEU A 20 -7.69 -1.69 -0.30
N PHE A 21 -7.16 -2.73 0.33
CA PHE A 21 -6.11 -3.58 -0.25
C PHE A 21 -6.58 -4.46 -1.40
N GLN A 22 -7.89 -4.65 -1.58
CA GLN A 22 -8.45 -5.36 -2.73
C GLN A 22 -8.19 -4.64 -4.04
N ARG A 23 -7.99 -3.34 -4.00
CA ARG A 23 -7.76 -2.55 -5.21
C ARG A 23 -6.44 -2.97 -5.82
N LYS A 24 -6.51 -3.48 -7.03
CA LYS A 24 -5.35 -4.02 -7.73
C LYS A 24 -4.23 -2.99 -7.82
N TRP A 25 -3.00 -3.43 -7.55
CA TRP A 25 -1.79 -2.63 -7.56
C TRP A 25 -1.60 -1.68 -6.38
N LEU A 26 -2.58 -1.55 -5.48
CA LEU A 26 -2.48 -0.58 -4.39
C LEU A 26 -1.26 -0.84 -3.49
N LEU A 27 -1.15 -2.06 -2.95
CA LEU A 27 -0.01 -2.39 -2.06
C LEU A 27 1.32 -2.41 -2.81
N ARG A 28 1.33 -2.75 -4.10
CA ARG A 28 2.55 -2.70 -4.92
C ARG A 28 3.05 -1.26 -5.06
N LEU A 29 2.16 -0.29 -5.27
CA LEU A 29 2.52 1.12 -5.32
C LEU A 29 3.11 1.60 -4.00
N VAL A 30 2.51 1.20 -2.89
CA VAL A 30 3.04 1.53 -1.55
C VAL A 30 4.44 0.95 -1.37
N TRP A 31 4.65 -0.29 -1.79
CA TRP A 31 5.96 -0.93 -1.74
C TRP A 31 7.01 -0.17 -2.54
N GLU A 32 6.67 0.22 -3.77
CA GLU A 32 7.60 0.98 -4.61
C GLU A 32 7.96 2.33 -4.01
N LEU A 33 7.00 2.98 -3.33
CA LEU A 33 7.22 4.27 -2.69
C LEU A 33 8.04 4.19 -1.40
N HIS A 34 8.20 3.01 -0.81
CA HIS A 34 8.90 2.89 0.48
C HIS A 34 10.41 3.10 0.39
N GLN A 35 10.95 3.24 -0.80
CA GLN A 35 12.37 3.48 -1.01
C GLN A 35 12.85 4.83 -0.44
N GLY A 36 11.92 5.67 0.01
CA GLY A 36 12.22 6.87 0.79
C GLY A 36 12.31 8.18 0.01
N ALA A 37 12.70 8.15 -1.24
CA ALA A 37 12.72 9.34 -2.09
C ALA A 37 11.37 9.51 -2.80
N PRO A 38 10.87 10.75 -2.96
CA PRO A 38 9.67 10.96 -3.76
C PRO A 38 9.84 10.44 -5.18
N MET A 39 8.78 9.87 -5.73
CA MET A 39 8.77 9.35 -7.10
C MET A 39 7.79 10.15 -7.95
N THR A 40 8.22 10.51 -9.16
CA THR A 40 7.32 11.12 -10.13
C THR A 40 6.27 10.09 -10.57
N PHE A 41 5.18 10.59 -11.13
CA PHE A 41 4.15 9.73 -11.72
C PHE A 41 4.76 8.71 -12.70
N ARG A 42 5.64 9.21 -13.59
CA ARG A 42 6.27 8.35 -14.59
C ARG A 42 7.19 7.29 -13.97
N ALA A 43 7.99 7.69 -12.98
CA ALA A 43 8.87 6.74 -12.29
C ALA A 43 8.07 5.65 -11.60
N LEU A 44 6.97 6.02 -10.96
CA LEU A 44 6.09 5.07 -10.29
C LEU A 44 5.42 4.13 -11.30
N GLN A 45 4.97 4.66 -12.44
CA GLN A 45 4.39 3.87 -13.52
C GLN A 45 5.40 2.83 -14.03
N GLN A 46 6.64 3.23 -14.28
CA GLN A 46 7.69 2.34 -14.75
C GLN A 46 8.04 1.26 -13.71
N ALA A 47 8.08 1.62 -12.44
CA ALA A 47 8.35 0.67 -11.36
C ALA A 47 7.26 -0.39 -11.23
N CYS A 48 6.05 -0.10 -11.68
CA CYS A 48 4.91 -1.00 -11.68
C CYS A 48 4.65 -1.62 -13.07
N ASP A 49 5.72 -2.02 -13.75
CA ASP A 49 5.66 -2.74 -15.03
C ASP A 49 4.91 -1.97 -16.11
N ASP A 50 5.14 -0.67 -16.19
CA ASP A 50 4.49 0.24 -17.14
C ASP A 50 2.96 0.18 -17.08
N LEU A 51 2.45 0.10 -15.87
CA LEU A 51 1.01 0.10 -15.59
C LEU A 51 0.34 1.30 -16.27
N SER A 52 -0.90 1.13 -16.72
CA SER A 52 -1.60 2.19 -17.44
C SER A 52 -1.70 3.47 -16.58
N PRO A 53 -1.59 4.65 -17.22
CA PRO A 53 -1.72 5.93 -16.49
C PRO A 53 -3.05 6.06 -15.73
N THR A 54 -4.12 5.52 -16.29
CA THR A 54 -5.45 5.55 -15.67
C THR A 54 -5.44 4.80 -14.33
N VAL A 55 -4.85 3.61 -14.30
CA VAL A 55 -4.79 2.81 -13.07
C VAL A 55 -3.85 3.45 -12.05
N VAL A 56 -2.66 3.91 -12.46
CA VAL A 56 -1.73 4.59 -11.56
C VAL A 56 -2.40 5.80 -10.93
N ASN A 57 -3.06 6.63 -11.74
CA ASN A 57 -3.74 7.82 -11.25
C ASN A 57 -4.84 7.47 -10.26
N ALA A 58 -5.65 6.45 -10.56
CA ALA A 58 -6.72 6.00 -9.67
C ALA A 58 -6.16 5.51 -8.33
N ARG A 59 -5.10 4.71 -8.35
CA ARG A 59 -4.50 4.17 -7.12
C ARG A 59 -3.81 5.24 -6.29
N ILE A 60 -3.12 6.19 -6.93
CA ILE A 60 -2.55 7.35 -6.22
C ILE A 60 -3.66 8.15 -5.54
N GLY A 61 -4.77 8.38 -6.22
CA GLY A 61 -5.93 9.05 -5.63
C GLY A 61 -6.46 8.32 -4.41
N ASP A 62 -6.62 7.01 -4.51
CA ASP A 62 -7.06 6.17 -3.40
C ASP A 62 -6.10 6.27 -2.20
N LEU A 63 -4.80 6.22 -2.47
CA LEU A 63 -3.77 6.28 -1.43
C LEU A 63 -3.70 7.66 -0.76
N ARG A 64 -3.90 8.72 -1.53
CA ARG A 64 -3.93 10.08 -0.98
C ARG A 64 -5.17 10.28 -0.12
N GLU A 65 -6.32 9.82 -0.58
CA GLU A 65 -7.56 9.88 0.19
C GLU A 65 -7.46 9.09 1.50
N ALA A 66 -6.76 7.96 1.47
CA ALA A 66 -6.54 7.15 2.67
C ALA A 66 -5.45 7.72 3.60
N GLY A 67 -4.78 8.81 3.22
CA GLY A 67 -3.73 9.42 4.04
C GLY A 67 -2.40 8.67 4.04
N LEU A 68 -2.17 7.82 3.05
CA LEU A 68 -0.96 6.98 2.98
C LEU A 68 0.12 7.56 2.07
N VAL A 69 -0.27 8.44 1.15
CA VAL A 69 0.63 9.06 0.17
C VAL A 69 0.34 10.56 0.12
N GLU A 70 1.39 11.34 -0.08
CA GLU A 70 1.30 12.79 -0.24
C GLU A 70 2.10 13.23 -1.47
N LEU A 71 1.69 14.35 -2.06
CA LEU A 71 2.42 14.97 -3.16
C LEU A 71 3.39 16.00 -2.61
N HIS A 72 4.66 15.87 -2.99
CA HIS A 72 5.69 16.89 -2.73
C HIS A 72 5.85 17.71 -4.02
N PRO A 73 5.36 18.95 -4.08
CA PRO A 73 5.42 19.75 -5.30
C PRO A 73 6.82 19.81 -5.90
N GLY A 74 6.91 19.54 -7.21
CA GLY A 74 8.18 19.52 -7.93
C GLY A 74 9.06 18.30 -7.70
N ARG A 75 8.67 17.39 -6.80
CA ARG A 75 9.48 16.21 -6.46
C ARG A 75 8.76 14.88 -6.69
N GLY A 76 7.45 14.86 -6.53
CA GLY A 76 6.65 13.66 -6.75
C GLY A 76 5.91 13.17 -5.50
N TYR A 77 5.54 11.90 -5.53
CA TYR A 77 4.74 11.27 -4.48
C TYR A 77 5.64 10.55 -3.49
N ALA A 78 5.24 10.59 -2.22
CA ALA A 78 5.97 9.92 -1.14
C ALA A 78 4.98 9.36 -0.13
N LEU A 79 5.42 8.36 0.64
CA LEU A 79 4.63 7.83 1.74
C LEU A 79 4.57 8.86 2.87
N THR A 80 3.40 8.94 3.50
CA THR A 80 3.24 9.62 4.79
C THR A 80 3.79 8.70 5.89
N ALA A 81 3.89 9.21 7.11
CA ALA A 81 4.26 8.39 8.26
C ALA A 81 3.34 7.15 8.39
N LEU A 82 2.04 7.34 8.13
CA LEU A 82 1.07 6.25 8.16
C LEU A 82 1.33 5.23 7.04
N GLY A 83 1.72 5.70 5.85
CA GLY A 83 2.12 4.82 4.74
C GLY A 83 3.35 4.00 5.06
N VAL A 84 4.34 4.57 5.73
CA VAL A 84 5.53 3.84 6.20
C VAL A 84 5.13 2.75 7.21
N GLN A 85 4.23 3.07 8.14
CA GLN A 85 3.71 2.08 9.09
C GLN A 85 3.00 0.93 8.38
N LEU A 86 2.30 1.21 7.28
CA LEU A 86 1.65 0.17 6.49
C LEU A 86 2.68 -0.80 5.90
N VAL A 87 3.77 -0.28 5.35
CA VAL A 87 4.85 -1.15 4.81
C VAL A 87 5.39 -2.06 5.91
N GLU A 88 5.68 -1.52 7.08
CA GLU A 88 6.16 -2.30 8.22
C GLU A 88 5.16 -3.40 8.61
N ALA A 89 3.88 -3.10 8.52
CA ALA A 89 2.83 -4.05 8.87
C ALA A 89 2.70 -5.20 7.86
N PHE A 90 2.89 -4.94 6.56
CA PHE A 90 2.72 -6.00 5.57
C PHE A 90 4.01 -6.73 5.17
N MET A 91 5.19 -6.27 5.58
CA MET A 91 6.44 -6.99 5.28
C MET A 91 6.45 -8.44 5.76
N PRO A 92 5.97 -8.75 6.99
CA PRO A 92 5.86 -10.14 7.41
C PRO A 92 4.94 -10.96 6.50
N LEU A 93 3.86 -10.35 6.00
CA LEU A 93 2.94 -11.00 5.08
C LEU A 93 3.62 -11.32 3.74
N MET A 94 4.46 -10.42 3.24
CA MET A 94 5.24 -10.66 2.03
C MET A 94 6.17 -11.86 2.21
N ARG A 95 6.86 -11.95 3.34
CA ARG A 95 7.74 -13.09 3.64
C ARG A 95 6.97 -14.39 3.71
N TRP A 96 5.80 -14.37 4.33
CA TRP A 96 4.91 -15.53 4.35
C TRP A 96 4.48 -15.91 2.93
N GLY A 97 4.15 -14.92 2.10
CA GLY A 97 3.75 -15.14 0.71
C GLY A 97 4.82 -15.88 -0.09
N VAL A 98 6.09 -15.53 0.12
CA VAL A 98 7.20 -16.23 -0.53
C VAL A 98 7.23 -17.70 -0.11
N ARG A 99 7.10 -17.98 1.19
CA ARG A 99 7.07 -19.36 1.70
C ARG A 99 5.90 -20.14 1.13
N TRP A 100 4.76 -19.49 1.07
CA TRP A 100 3.54 -20.09 0.54
C TRP A 100 3.68 -20.47 -0.94
N GLN A 101 4.18 -19.54 -1.76
CA GLN A 101 4.41 -19.78 -3.18
C GLN A 101 5.39 -20.94 -3.41
N ARG A 102 6.46 -20.97 -2.63
CA ARG A 102 7.45 -22.06 -2.74
C ARG A 102 6.89 -23.40 -2.32
N ALA A 103 5.98 -23.45 -1.35
CA ALA A 103 5.33 -24.69 -0.93
C ALA A 103 4.39 -25.22 -2.01
N LEU A 104 3.72 -24.33 -2.75
CA LEU A 104 2.81 -24.72 -3.84
C LEU A 104 3.55 -25.09 -5.13
N HIS A 105 4.71 -24.48 -5.34
CA HIS A 105 5.49 -24.65 -6.58
C HIS A 105 6.94 -24.97 -6.21
N PRO A 106 7.18 -26.19 -5.66
CA PRO A 106 8.53 -26.59 -5.25
C PRO A 106 9.48 -26.78 -6.42
#